data_52ed0b5d1f034ac0329dd4c1ec8219aa
#
_entry.id   52ed0b5d1f034ac0329dd4c1ec8219aa
#
_cell.length_a   1.000
_cell.length_b   1.000
_cell.length_c   1.000
_cell.angle_alpha   90.00
_cell.angle_beta   90.00
_cell.angle_gamma   90.00
#
_symmetry.space_group_name_H-M   'P 1'
#
loop_
_entity.id
_entity.type
_entity.pdbx_description
1 polymer ?
#
loop_
_entity_poly.entity_id
_entity_poly.type
_entity_poly.pdbx_seq_one_letter_code
_entity_poly.pdbx_strand_id
1 'polypeptide(L)'
;DISDTKATRRFGELLGVVFDAEPIGELGGTDGALAAAGDEAWVALQIERKHNHPVENLLQYWPWLERSRRRLVLVHAIAPDARRRTGPRAELTCWVGSMMERVLPGRFAYCRVELGSDGEAAQVAAARAAVEALRQPLEGRSLLGGA
;
A
#
# COMPACT_ATOMS: atom_id res chain seq x y z
N ASP A 1 -13.75 7.30 16.32
CA ASP A 1 -12.81 7.84 15.32
C ASP A 1 -11.39 7.44 15.67
N ILE A 2 -10.84 6.50 14.91
CA ILE A 2 -9.50 5.98 15.16
C ILE A 2 -8.48 6.96 14.59
N SER A 3 -7.53 7.41 15.40
CA SER A 3 -6.43 8.25 14.92
C SER A 3 -5.58 7.47 13.91
N ASP A 4 -4.86 8.19 13.05
CA ASP A 4 -3.97 7.55 12.08
C ASP A 4 -2.91 6.68 12.76
N THR A 5 -2.43 7.09 13.93
CA THR A 5 -1.47 6.32 14.71
C THR A 5 -2.05 4.97 15.15
N LYS A 6 -3.29 4.97 15.65
CA LYS A 6 -3.96 3.72 16.05
C LYS A 6 -4.24 2.82 14.86
N ALA A 7 -4.70 3.39 13.76
CA ALA A 7 -4.95 2.65 12.53
C ALA A 7 -3.66 2.04 11.98
N THR A 8 -2.58 2.80 11.98
CA THR A 8 -1.27 2.33 11.54
C THR A 8 -0.79 1.16 12.38
N ARG A 9 -0.94 1.25 13.71
CA ARG A 9 -0.59 0.14 14.62
C ARG A 9 -1.43 -1.10 14.35
N ARG A 10 -2.73 -0.92 14.20
CA ARG A 10 -3.65 -2.03 13.92
C ARG A 10 -3.30 -2.72 12.60
N PHE A 11 -3.03 -1.96 11.56
CA PHE A 11 -2.61 -2.55 10.28
C PHE A 11 -1.26 -3.24 10.40
N GLY A 12 -0.34 -2.70 11.16
CA GLY A 12 0.92 -3.36 11.45
C GLY A 12 0.71 -4.75 12.08
N GLU A 13 -0.15 -4.84 13.06
CA GLU A 13 -0.50 -6.11 13.70
C GLU A 13 -1.13 -7.09 12.71
N LEU A 14 -2.05 -6.61 11.88
CA LEU A 14 -2.71 -7.45 10.88
C LEU A 14 -1.75 -7.96 9.81
N LEU A 15 -0.77 -7.16 9.44
CA LEU A 15 0.21 -7.49 8.40
C LEU A 15 1.47 -8.15 8.94
N GLY A 16 1.62 -8.23 10.25
CA GLY A 16 2.81 -8.79 10.88
C GLY A 16 4.04 -7.90 10.76
N VAL A 17 3.86 -6.59 10.69
CA VAL A 17 4.96 -5.62 10.57
C VAL A 17 4.81 -4.52 11.61
N VAL A 18 5.91 -3.85 11.92
CA VAL A 18 5.91 -2.65 12.77
C VAL A 18 6.27 -1.48 11.88
N PHE A 19 5.30 -0.60 11.65
CA PHE A 19 5.54 0.61 10.87
C PHE A 19 6.32 1.62 11.69
N ASP A 20 7.31 2.26 11.06
CA ASP A 20 8.01 3.37 11.67
C ASP A 20 7.09 4.57 11.81
N ALA A 21 7.32 5.35 12.86
CA ALA A 21 6.57 6.58 13.09
C ALA A 21 6.88 7.64 12.03
N GLU A 22 8.05 7.55 11.40
CA GLU A 22 8.44 8.48 10.35
C GLU A 22 8.07 7.92 8.98
N PRO A 23 7.29 8.68 8.20
CA PRO A 23 6.99 8.28 6.84
C PRO A 23 8.26 8.33 5.98
N ILE A 24 8.18 7.77 4.77
CA ILE A 24 9.26 7.88 3.80
C ILE A 24 9.51 9.36 3.54
N GLY A 25 10.69 9.87 3.93
CA GLY A 25 10.96 11.30 3.95
C GLY A 25 10.87 12.00 2.59
N GLU A 26 11.06 11.25 1.51
CA GLU A 26 10.95 11.74 0.13
C GLU A 26 9.50 11.85 -0.34
N LEU A 27 8.57 11.24 0.41
CA LEU A 27 7.15 11.14 0.07
C LEU A 27 6.34 11.74 1.22
N GLY A 28 6.05 12.99 1.20
CA GLY A 28 5.15 13.55 2.19
C GLY A 28 3.80 12.81 2.18
N GLY A 29 3.17 12.65 3.32
CA GLY A 29 1.80 12.15 3.41
C GLY A 29 1.63 10.64 3.50
N THR A 30 2.69 9.86 3.65
CA THR A 30 2.58 8.44 3.97
C THR A 30 2.19 8.28 5.45
N ASP A 31 1.17 7.49 5.75
CA ASP A 31 0.71 7.28 7.12
C ASP A 31 1.61 6.35 7.93
N GLY A 32 2.21 5.38 7.26
CA GLY A 32 3.19 4.51 7.86
C GLY A 32 4.11 3.93 6.81
N ALA A 33 5.34 3.64 7.19
CA ALA A 33 6.30 3.03 6.30
C ALA A 33 7.24 2.12 7.07
N LEU A 34 7.73 1.10 6.40
CA LEU A 34 8.68 0.15 6.96
C LEU A 34 9.61 -0.32 5.85
N ALA A 35 10.91 -0.24 6.10
CA ALA A 35 11.89 -0.92 5.25
C ALA A 35 11.83 -2.42 5.56
N ALA A 36 11.51 -3.23 4.56
CA ALA A 36 11.27 -4.65 4.75
C ALA A 36 12.49 -5.53 4.41
N ALA A 37 13.38 -5.04 3.56
CA ALA A 37 14.60 -5.74 3.17
C ALA A 37 15.69 -4.73 2.85
N GLY A 38 16.33 -4.21 3.89
CA GLY A 38 17.27 -3.11 3.73
C GLY A 38 16.58 -1.88 3.16
N ASP A 39 17.32 -1.02 2.48
CA ASP A 39 16.77 0.20 1.90
C ASP A 39 16.11 -0.01 0.53
N GLU A 40 16.07 -1.26 0.04
CA GLU A 40 15.58 -1.57 -1.29
C GLU A 40 14.10 -1.94 -1.34
N ALA A 41 13.55 -2.41 -0.25
CA ALA A 41 12.17 -2.89 -0.21
C ALA A 41 11.40 -2.21 0.92
N TRP A 42 10.21 -1.72 0.59
CA TRP A 42 9.38 -0.95 1.51
C TRP A 42 7.94 -1.44 1.51
N VAL A 43 7.31 -1.34 2.66
CA VAL A 43 5.87 -1.44 2.82
C VAL A 43 5.38 -0.07 3.22
N ALA A 44 4.44 0.47 2.49
CA ALA A 44 3.82 1.76 2.82
C ALA A 44 2.34 1.56 3.11
N LEU A 45 1.84 2.30 4.08
CA LEU A 45 0.43 2.34 4.41
C LEU A 45 -0.11 3.73 4.13
N GLN A 46 -1.19 3.80 3.37
CA GLN A 46 -1.91 5.02 3.07
C GLN A 46 -3.36 4.82 3.49
N ILE A 47 -3.86 5.70 4.35
CA ILE A 47 -5.22 5.61 4.88
C ILE A 47 -6.06 6.75 4.31
N GLU A 48 -7.16 6.41 3.62
CA GLU A 48 -8.09 7.38 3.10
C GLU A 48 -9.31 7.44 4.01
N ARG A 49 -9.57 8.60 4.60
CA ARG A 49 -10.69 8.80 5.52
C ARG A 49 -11.72 9.78 5.01
N LYS A 50 -11.33 11.04 4.91
CA LYS A 50 -12.23 12.16 4.61
C LYS A 50 -11.87 12.88 3.33
N HIS A 51 -10.66 12.69 2.84
CA HIS A 51 -10.17 13.42 1.68
C HIS A 51 -10.47 12.67 0.39
N ASN A 52 -10.70 13.42 -0.65
CA ASN A 52 -11.13 12.89 -1.94
C ASN A 52 -9.99 12.83 -2.95
N HIS A 53 -8.77 12.47 -2.48
CA HIS A 53 -7.59 12.44 -3.33
C HIS A 53 -6.86 11.10 -3.29
N PRO A 54 -7.58 9.96 -3.37
CA PRO A 54 -6.93 8.65 -3.30
C PRO A 54 -6.03 8.39 -4.50
N VAL A 55 -6.35 8.92 -5.67
CA VAL A 55 -5.55 8.75 -6.88
C VAL A 55 -4.22 9.49 -6.74
N GLU A 56 -4.25 10.73 -6.28
CA GLU A 56 -3.05 11.53 -6.06
C GLU A 56 -2.15 10.89 -5.00
N ASN A 57 -2.73 10.36 -3.94
CA ASN A 57 -1.98 9.68 -2.89
C ASN A 57 -1.31 8.41 -3.40
N LEU A 58 -1.92 7.73 -4.34
CA LEU A 58 -1.32 6.58 -5.02
C LEU A 58 -0.24 7.00 -6.00
N LEU A 59 -0.52 8.00 -6.83
CA LEU A 59 0.37 8.42 -7.91
C LEU A 59 1.71 8.96 -7.41
N GLN A 60 1.79 9.50 -6.20
CA GLN A 60 3.04 10.03 -5.65
C GLN A 60 4.16 8.98 -5.59
N TYR A 61 3.80 7.71 -5.49
CA TYR A 61 4.79 6.63 -5.41
C TYR A 61 5.42 6.30 -6.77
N TRP A 62 4.75 6.60 -7.87
CA TRP A 62 5.23 6.22 -9.20
C TRP A 62 6.55 6.90 -9.57
N PRO A 63 6.67 8.24 -9.52
CA PRO A 63 7.96 8.89 -9.81
C PRO A 63 9.07 8.45 -8.86
N TRP A 64 8.73 8.23 -7.60
CA TRP A 64 9.69 7.74 -6.61
C TRP A 64 10.26 6.36 -6.99
N LEU A 65 9.39 5.46 -7.43
CA LEU A 65 9.81 4.14 -7.87
C LEU A 65 10.63 4.19 -9.15
N GLU A 66 10.27 5.06 -10.09
CA GLU A 66 11.03 5.20 -11.34
C GLU A 66 12.42 5.79 -11.12
N ARG A 67 12.57 6.70 -10.17
CA ARG A 67 13.86 7.29 -9.84
C ARG A 67 14.75 6.43 -8.96
N SER A 68 14.21 5.39 -8.40
CA SER A 68 14.92 4.49 -7.50
C SER A 68 14.83 3.05 -8.02
N ARG A 69 15.64 2.16 -7.45
CA ARG A 69 15.52 0.73 -7.74
C ARG A 69 14.78 -0.01 -6.63
N ARG A 70 14.01 0.72 -5.87
CA ARG A 70 13.28 0.18 -4.73
C ARG A 70 12.07 -0.62 -5.15
N ARG A 71 11.64 -1.50 -4.26
CA ARG A 71 10.40 -2.24 -4.37
C ARG A 71 9.43 -1.74 -3.32
N LEU A 72 8.16 -1.73 -3.64
CA LEU A 72 7.14 -1.22 -2.73
C LEU A 72 5.89 -2.09 -2.76
N VAL A 73 5.42 -2.48 -1.59
CA VAL A 73 4.05 -2.91 -1.39
C VAL A 73 3.30 -1.73 -0.77
N LEU A 74 2.32 -1.24 -1.47
CA LEU A 74 1.45 -0.17 -0.97
C LEU A 74 0.14 -0.77 -0.49
N VAL A 75 -0.12 -0.65 0.80
CA VAL A 75 -1.41 -1.00 1.39
C VAL A 75 -2.26 0.27 1.46
N HIS A 76 -3.32 0.29 0.67
CA HIS A 76 -4.21 1.44 0.54
C HIS A 76 -5.52 1.13 1.28
N ALA A 77 -5.64 1.64 2.49
CA ALA A 77 -6.80 1.39 3.35
C ALA A 77 -7.84 2.48 3.12
N ILE A 78 -9.03 2.08 2.70
CA ILE A 78 -10.14 2.98 2.38
C ILE A 78 -11.19 2.88 3.48
N ALA A 79 -11.38 3.95 4.23
CA ALA A 79 -12.40 4.01 5.27
C ALA A 79 -13.82 4.06 4.65
N PRO A 80 -14.85 3.62 5.39
CA PRO A 80 -16.22 3.60 4.86
C PRO A 80 -16.69 4.98 4.35
N ASP A 81 -16.34 6.06 5.04
CA ASP A 81 -16.72 7.41 4.63
C ASP A 81 -16.03 7.82 3.32
N ALA A 82 -14.74 7.52 3.20
CA ALA A 82 -14.00 7.79 1.97
C ALA A 82 -14.57 7.00 0.80
N ARG A 83 -14.90 5.73 1.03
CA ARG A 83 -15.50 4.86 0.00
C ARG A 83 -16.81 5.45 -0.53
N ARG A 84 -17.67 5.95 0.35
CA ARG A 84 -18.93 6.56 -0.06
C ARG A 84 -18.74 7.87 -0.83
N ARG A 85 -17.75 8.67 -0.43
CA ARG A 85 -17.49 9.99 -1.02
C ARG A 85 -16.72 9.92 -2.33
N THR A 86 -15.82 8.95 -2.45
CA THR A 86 -14.96 8.87 -3.64
C THR A 86 -15.65 8.23 -4.84
N GLY A 87 -16.67 7.39 -4.63
CA GLY A 87 -17.43 6.81 -5.74
C GLY A 87 -16.56 6.30 -6.87
N PRO A 88 -16.69 6.89 -8.09
CA PRO A 88 -15.91 6.44 -9.24
C PRO A 88 -14.40 6.58 -9.10
N ARG A 89 -13.92 7.48 -8.23
CA ARG A 89 -12.47 7.63 -7.98
C ARG A 89 -11.87 6.41 -7.30
N ALA A 90 -12.68 5.69 -6.55
CA ALA A 90 -12.23 4.43 -5.95
C ALA A 90 -11.87 3.41 -7.03
N GLU A 91 -12.65 3.34 -8.10
CA GLU A 91 -12.35 2.48 -9.24
C GLU A 91 -11.09 2.93 -9.98
N LEU A 92 -10.87 4.24 -10.07
CA LEU A 92 -9.65 4.78 -10.67
C LEU A 92 -8.41 4.37 -9.90
N THR A 93 -8.45 4.30 -8.58
CA THR A 93 -7.27 3.85 -7.81
C THR A 93 -6.92 2.40 -8.14
N CYS A 94 -7.90 1.53 -8.28
CA CYS A 94 -7.66 0.16 -8.68
C CYS A 94 -7.04 0.08 -10.07
N TRP A 95 -7.55 0.86 -11.00
CA TRP A 95 -7.03 0.90 -12.37
C TRP A 95 -5.60 1.42 -12.42
N VAL A 96 -5.33 2.53 -11.73
CA VAL A 96 -3.97 3.12 -11.66
C VAL A 96 -3.01 2.16 -10.97
N GLY A 97 -3.42 1.53 -9.87
CA GLY A 97 -2.60 0.54 -9.17
C GLY A 97 -2.22 -0.63 -10.09
N SER A 98 -3.19 -1.13 -10.85
CA SER A 98 -2.94 -2.20 -11.82
C SER A 98 -1.99 -1.78 -12.93
N MET A 99 -2.11 -0.53 -13.40
CA MET A 99 -1.18 0.03 -14.39
C MET A 99 0.23 0.10 -13.86
N MET A 100 0.38 0.60 -12.64
CA MET A 100 1.70 0.69 -12.00
C MET A 100 2.34 -0.68 -11.83
N GLU A 101 1.56 -1.69 -11.45
CA GLU A 101 2.07 -3.06 -11.35
C GLU A 101 2.57 -3.60 -12.68
N ARG A 102 1.88 -3.27 -13.77
CA ARG A 102 2.31 -3.70 -15.12
C ARG A 102 3.54 -2.96 -15.62
N VAL A 103 3.64 -1.68 -15.32
CA VAL A 103 4.78 -0.84 -15.76
C VAL A 103 6.02 -1.08 -14.89
N LEU A 104 5.83 -1.48 -13.64
CA LEU A 104 6.89 -1.71 -12.67
C LEU A 104 6.88 -3.19 -12.21
N PRO A 105 7.06 -4.14 -13.14
CA PRO A 105 6.92 -5.56 -12.80
C PRO A 105 7.95 -5.98 -11.75
N GLY A 106 7.49 -6.71 -10.73
CA GLY A 106 8.33 -7.16 -9.63
C GLY A 106 8.76 -6.06 -8.67
N ARG A 107 8.38 -4.81 -8.90
CA ARG A 107 8.80 -3.68 -8.08
C ARG A 107 7.66 -3.00 -7.33
N PHE A 108 6.43 -3.22 -7.74
CA PHE A 108 5.27 -2.59 -7.12
C PHE A 108 4.12 -3.57 -6.99
N ALA A 109 3.48 -3.58 -5.82
CA ALA A 109 2.22 -4.26 -5.59
C ALA A 109 1.25 -3.31 -4.90
N TYR A 110 0.05 -3.21 -5.44
CA TYR A 110 -1.03 -2.39 -4.89
C TYR A 110 -2.04 -3.28 -4.18
N CYS A 111 -2.20 -3.06 -2.87
CA CYS A 111 -3.10 -3.84 -2.03
C CYS A 111 -4.16 -2.91 -1.45
N ARG A 112 -5.35 -2.95 -2.01
CA ARG A 112 -6.49 -2.18 -1.51
C ARG A 112 -7.19 -2.93 -0.40
N VAL A 113 -7.46 -2.24 0.71
CA VAL A 113 -8.25 -2.79 1.82
C VAL A 113 -9.43 -1.85 2.07
N GLU A 114 -10.64 -2.34 1.83
CA GLU A 114 -11.85 -1.58 2.07
C GLU A 114 -12.37 -1.90 3.47
N LEU A 115 -12.14 -0.98 4.39
CA LEU A 115 -12.49 -1.16 5.80
C LEU A 115 -13.99 -1.30 5.99
N GLY A 116 -14.39 -2.31 6.76
CA GLY A 116 -15.80 -2.57 7.04
C GLY A 116 -16.58 -3.21 5.90
N SER A 117 -15.91 -3.60 4.81
CA SER A 117 -16.55 -4.31 3.70
C SER A 117 -16.50 -5.82 3.92
N ASP A 118 -17.33 -6.55 3.16
CA ASP A 118 -17.32 -8.02 3.20
C ASP A 118 -16.01 -8.61 2.70
N GLY A 119 -15.28 -7.86 1.87
CA GLY A 119 -13.99 -8.28 1.31
C GLY A 119 -12.78 -7.96 2.17
N GLU A 120 -12.95 -7.30 3.31
CA GLU A 120 -11.82 -6.82 4.12
C GLU A 120 -10.86 -7.95 4.51
N ALA A 121 -11.37 -9.06 5.02
CA ALA A 121 -10.51 -10.16 5.47
C ALA A 121 -9.68 -10.75 4.33
N ALA A 122 -10.28 -10.95 3.17
CA ALA A 122 -9.58 -11.47 1.99
C ALA A 122 -8.54 -10.45 1.48
N GLN A 123 -8.87 -9.17 1.51
CA GLN A 123 -7.97 -8.10 1.10
C GLN A 123 -6.77 -7.98 2.05
N VAL A 124 -6.98 -8.11 3.35
CA VAL A 124 -5.90 -8.14 4.34
C VAL A 124 -5.00 -9.35 4.12
N ALA A 125 -5.58 -10.51 3.86
CA ALA A 125 -4.81 -11.72 3.57
C ALA A 125 -3.95 -11.55 2.31
N ALA A 126 -4.48 -10.94 1.26
CA ALA A 126 -3.71 -10.65 0.04
C ALA A 126 -2.57 -9.66 0.32
N ALA A 127 -2.81 -8.62 1.11
CA ALA A 127 -1.78 -7.66 1.50
C ALA A 127 -0.67 -8.35 2.30
N ARG A 128 -1.04 -9.22 3.23
CA ARG A 128 -0.07 -10.00 4.01
C ARG A 128 0.80 -10.87 3.12
N ALA A 129 0.19 -11.54 2.13
CA ALA A 129 0.93 -12.36 1.18
C ALA A 129 1.92 -11.53 0.36
N ALA A 130 1.52 -10.33 -0.07
CA ALA A 130 2.40 -9.43 -0.80
C ALA A 130 3.58 -8.96 0.07
N VAL A 131 3.34 -8.65 1.33
CA VAL A 131 4.41 -8.28 2.28
C VAL A 131 5.39 -9.43 2.48
N GLU A 132 4.89 -10.66 2.63
CA GLU A 132 5.76 -11.84 2.76
C GLU A 132 6.59 -12.06 1.49
N ALA A 133 6.00 -11.89 0.31
CA ALA A 133 6.72 -12.01 -0.95
C ALA A 133 7.83 -10.96 -1.07
N LEU A 134 7.61 -9.76 -0.52
CA LEU A 134 8.60 -8.68 -0.52
C LEU A 134 9.86 -9.04 0.28
N ARG A 135 9.71 -9.84 1.31
CA ARG A 135 10.82 -10.27 2.17
C ARG A 135 11.71 -11.33 1.51
N GLN A 136 11.24 -11.92 0.40
CA GLN A 136 12.01 -12.92 -0.32
C GLN A 136 12.96 -12.25 -1.33
N PRO A 137 14.08 -12.91 -1.69
CA PRO A 137 14.95 -12.39 -2.74
C PRO A 137 14.19 -12.19 -4.04
N LEU A 138 14.59 -11.19 -4.82
CA LEU A 138 13.89 -10.78 -6.04
C LEU A 138 14.06 -11.75 -7.20
N GLU A 139 14.98 -12.68 -7.10
CA GLU A 139 15.35 -13.59 -8.19
C GLU A 139 14.17 -14.44 -8.66
N GLY A 140 13.65 -14.09 -9.83
CA GLY A 140 12.62 -14.86 -10.52
C GLY A 140 11.24 -14.83 -9.90
N ARG A 141 10.93 -13.88 -8.99
CA ARG A 141 9.64 -13.79 -8.32
C ARG A 141 8.99 -12.42 -8.47
N SER A 142 7.68 -12.41 -8.69
CA SER A 142 6.91 -11.18 -8.66
C SER A 142 6.43 -10.88 -7.23
N LEU A 143 6.12 -9.61 -6.96
CA LEU A 143 5.56 -9.20 -5.66
C LEU A 143 4.15 -9.77 -5.42
N LEU A 144 3.46 -10.21 -6.44
CA LEU A 144 2.13 -10.79 -6.34
C LEU A 144 2.14 -12.30 -6.13
N GLY A 145 3.30 -12.88 -5.82
CA GLY A 145 3.41 -14.30 -5.50
C GLY A 145 3.49 -15.23 -6.70
N GLY A 146 3.53 -14.70 -7.91
CA GLY A 146 3.78 -15.50 -9.10
C GLY A 146 5.26 -15.90 -9.17
N ALA A 147 5.53 -17.10 -9.58
CA ALA A 147 6.90 -17.59 -9.76
C ALA A 147 7.53 -16.98 -11.01
#